data_8e0793e8f1bab704823c71b4cbd50e2a
#
_entry.id   8e0793e8f1bab704823c71b4cbd50e2a
#
_cell.length_a   1.000
_cell.length_b   1.000
_cell.length_c   1.000
_cell.angle_alpha   90.00
_cell.angle_beta   90.00
_cell.angle_gamma   90.00
#
_symmetry.space_group_name_H-M   'P 1'
#
loop_
_entity.id
_entity.type
_entity.pdbx_description
1 polymer ?
#
loop_
_entity_poly.entity_id
_entity_poly.type
_entity_poly.pdbx_seq_one_letter_code
_entity_poly.pdbx_strand_id
1 'polypeptide(L)'
;MRSLRLPALAALAFALCACTRMLVKPVGGPEQRVQHVVLVELDDPALAPRMMQDMREAFEAIPVLAGWQAGPKVDTGRPQVQAWYTVGIVTEFDTVEDYKAYLEHPRHKALVEKWKPRWKRSEMFDFGSIATTTGGN
;
A
#
# COMPACT_ATOMS: atom_id res chain seq x y z
N MET A 1 -71.54 41.44 -3.77
CA MET A 1 -70.21 41.25 -4.35
C MET A 1 -69.27 40.87 -3.22
N ARG A 2 -68.95 39.58 -3.11
CA ARG A 2 -68.10 39.06 -2.03
C ARG A 2 -66.76 38.61 -2.64
N SER A 3 -65.70 39.26 -2.28
CA SER A 3 -64.34 38.97 -2.67
C SER A 3 -63.80 37.77 -1.86
N LEU A 4 -63.47 36.69 -2.55
CA LEU A 4 -62.90 35.48 -2.00
C LEU A 4 -61.39 35.69 -1.86
N ARG A 5 -60.85 35.62 -0.64
CA ARG A 5 -59.43 35.64 -0.38
C ARG A 5 -58.91 34.19 -0.31
N LEU A 6 -57.99 33.80 -1.20
CA LEU A 6 -57.26 32.54 -1.13
C LEU A 6 -56.16 32.66 -0.05
N PRO A 7 -55.94 31.61 0.74
CA PRO A 7 -54.78 31.54 1.65
C PRO A 7 -53.54 31.06 0.85
N ALA A 8 -52.43 31.70 1.20
CA ALA A 8 -51.09 31.39 0.72
C ALA A 8 -50.65 30.01 1.24
N LEU A 9 -50.32 29.08 0.32
CA LEU A 9 -49.64 27.83 0.66
C LEU A 9 -48.17 28.14 1.01
N ALA A 10 -47.79 27.92 2.28
CA ALA A 10 -46.40 27.88 2.69
C ALA A 10 -45.74 26.61 2.17
N ALA A 11 -44.83 26.75 1.23
CA ALA A 11 -43.99 25.65 0.74
C ALA A 11 -42.91 25.34 1.79
N LEU A 12 -43.07 24.21 2.47
CA LEU A 12 -42.09 23.68 3.42
C LEU A 12 -40.94 23.01 2.61
N ALA A 13 -39.81 23.68 2.50
CA ALA A 13 -38.63 23.13 1.89
C ALA A 13 -38.02 22.09 2.83
N PHE A 14 -38.18 20.80 2.50
CA PHE A 14 -37.44 19.72 3.14
C PHE A 14 -36.01 19.78 2.63
N ALA A 15 -35.09 20.25 3.49
CA ALA A 15 -33.66 20.10 3.28
C ALA A 15 -33.31 18.62 3.42
N LEU A 16 -33.13 17.92 2.27
CA LEU A 16 -32.49 16.59 2.25
C LEU A 16 -31.03 16.75 2.66
N CYS A 17 -30.77 16.45 3.93
CA CYS A 17 -29.43 16.22 4.41
C CYS A 17 -28.88 14.95 3.69
N ALA A 18 -28.18 15.15 2.58
CA ALA A 18 -27.46 14.08 1.91
C ALA A 18 -26.31 13.65 2.83
N CYS A 19 -26.58 12.67 3.69
CA CYS A 19 -25.52 11.92 4.36
C CYS A 19 -24.70 11.22 3.27
N THR A 20 -23.58 11.85 2.89
CA THR A 20 -22.56 11.20 2.05
C THR A 20 -22.05 10.01 2.86
N ARG A 21 -22.63 8.83 2.62
CA ARG A 21 -22.08 7.58 3.14
C ARG A 21 -20.68 7.45 2.51
N MET A 22 -19.67 7.69 3.32
CA MET A 22 -18.33 7.27 3.03
C MET A 22 -18.40 5.75 2.86
N LEU A 23 -18.39 5.28 1.60
CA LEU A 23 -18.28 3.86 1.27
C LEU A 23 -16.85 3.44 1.60
N VAL A 24 -16.63 3.05 2.86
CA VAL A 24 -15.43 2.31 3.22
C VAL A 24 -15.56 0.96 2.50
N LYS A 25 -14.74 0.72 1.47
CA LYS A 25 -14.66 -0.60 0.83
C LYS A 25 -14.34 -1.63 1.91
N PRO A 26 -15.10 -2.73 2.01
CA PRO A 26 -14.80 -3.76 3.00
C PRO A 26 -13.43 -4.35 2.70
N VAL A 27 -12.60 -4.41 3.72
CA VAL A 27 -11.32 -5.15 3.67
C VAL A 27 -11.66 -6.62 3.43
N GLY A 28 -11.21 -7.18 2.30
CA GLY A 28 -11.45 -8.60 1.96
C GLY A 28 -12.30 -8.88 0.73
N GLY A 29 -12.59 -7.88 -0.10
CA GLY A 29 -13.22 -8.09 -1.42
C GLY A 29 -12.20 -8.43 -2.53
N PRO A 30 -12.66 -8.82 -3.74
CA PRO A 30 -11.79 -9.17 -4.87
C PRO A 30 -10.86 -8.05 -5.37
N GLU A 31 -11.05 -6.82 -4.89
CA GLU A 31 -10.22 -5.65 -5.19
C GLU A 31 -9.36 -5.20 -3.99
N GLN A 32 -9.01 -6.14 -3.11
CA GLN A 32 -8.15 -5.82 -1.97
C GLN A 32 -6.73 -5.55 -2.46
N ARG A 33 -6.24 -4.33 -2.24
CA ARG A 33 -4.82 -3.99 -2.42
C ARG A 33 -3.97 -4.81 -1.47
N VAL A 34 -2.83 -5.25 -1.95
CA VAL A 34 -1.86 -6.01 -1.15
C VAL A 34 -0.65 -5.16 -0.85
N GLN A 35 -0.25 -5.14 0.40
CA GLN A 35 1.05 -4.66 0.87
C GLN A 35 1.90 -5.87 1.21
N HIS A 36 3.03 -5.99 0.55
CA HIS A 36 4.02 -7.03 0.81
C HIS A 36 5.26 -6.38 1.43
N VAL A 37 5.54 -6.71 2.69
CA VAL A 37 6.68 -6.17 3.45
C VAL A 37 7.72 -7.25 3.61
N VAL A 38 8.96 -6.94 3.29
CA VAL A 38 10.11 -7.83 3.48
C VAL A 38 11.17 -7.12 4.30
N LEU A 39 11.57 -7.72 5.40
CA LEU A 39 12.71 -7.30 6.20
C LEU A 39 13.85 -8.28 6.01
N VAL A 40 15.02 -7.79 5.63
CA VAL A 40 16.20 -8.62 5.34
C VAL A 40 17.38 -8.21 6.21
N GLU A 41 17.99 -9.17 6.89
CA GLU A 41 19.33 -9.04 7.45
C GLU A 41 20.34 -9.62 6.47
N LEU A 42 21.24 -8.77 5.95
CA LEU A 42 22.35 -9.21 5.10
C LEU A 42 23.48 -9.78 5.95
N ASP A 43 24.21 -10.75 5.41
CA ASP A 43 25.45 -11.29 5.99
C ASP A 43 26.56 -10.21 6.06
N ASP A 44 26.59 -9.29 5.08
CA ASP A 44 27.42 -8.11 5.05
C ASP A 44 26.53 -6.84 4.84
N PRO A 45 26.33 -6.02 5.87
CA PRO A 45 25.54 -4.79 5.77
C PRO A 45 26.06 -3.78 4.75
N ALA A 46 27.35 -3.82 4.40
CA ALA A 46 27.94 -2.94 3.40
C ALA A 46 27.39 -3.19 1.98
N LEU A 47 26.75 -4.32 1.75
CA LEU A 47 26.08 -4.65 0.49
C LEU A 47 24.70 -3.99 0.31
N ALA A 48 24.13 -3.37 1.35
CA ALA A 48 22.80 -2.78 1.29
C ALA A 48 22.61 -1.76 0.14
N PRO A 49 23.54 -0.82 -0.13
CA PRO A 49 23.38 0.10 -1.26
C PRO A 49 23.30 -0.63 -2.61
N ARG A 50 24.10 -1.68 -2.79
CA ARG A 50 24.10 -2.48 -4.02
C ARG A 50 22.79 -3.27 -4.17
N MET A 51 22.30 -3.88 -3.09
CA MET A 51 21.01 -4.57 -3.10
C MET A 51 19.88 -3.60 -3.47
N MET A 52 19.85 -2.40 -2.88
CA MET A 52 18.81 -1.40 -3.18
C MET A 52 18.87 -0.92 -4.64
N GLN A 53 20.07 -0.81 -5.23
CA GLN A 53 20.20 -0.50 -6.64
C GLN A 53 19.63 -1.61 -7.54
N ASP A 54 20.00 -2.86 -7.28
CA ASP A 54 19.48 -4.02 -8.04
C ASP A 54 17.96 -4.14 -7.90
N MET A 55 17.40 -3.83 -6.71
CA MET A 55 15.96 -3.80 -6.48
C MET A 55 15.28 -2.72 -7.31
N ARG A 56 15.84 -1.51 -7.36
CA ARG A 56 15.32 -0.43 -8.21
C ARG A 56 15.22 -0.87 -9.66
N GLU A 57 16.32 -1.40 -10.21
CA GLU A 57 16.39 -1.85 -11.60
C GLU A 57 15.38 -2.98 -11.90
N ALA A 58 15.18 -3.89 -10.94
CA ALA A 58 14.21 -4.97 -11.09
C ALA A 58 12.77 -4.46 -11.01
N PHE A 59 12.45 -3.64 -10.00
CA PHE A 59 11.08 -3.22 -9.72
C PHE A 59 10.54 -2.22 -10.76
N GLU A 60 11.40 -1.33 -11.27
CA GLU A 60 11.02 -0.42 -12.37
C GLU A 60 10.65 -1.16 -13.66
N ALA A 61 11.11 -2.43 -13.80
CA ALA A 61 10.81 -3.27 -14.96
C ALA A 61 9.66 -4.27 -14.72
N ILE A 62 8.97 -4.21 -13.59
CA ILE A 62 7.83 -5.08 -13.24
C ILE A 62 6.52 -4.30 -13.29
N PRO A 63 5.71 -4.45 -14.35
CA PRO A 63 4.57 -3.55 -14.59
C PRO A 63 3.38 -3.75 -13.64
N VAL A 64 3.33 -4.87 -12.91
CA VAL A 64 2.23 -5.17 -11.96
C VAL A 64 2.44 -4.56 -10.58
N LEU A 65 3.59 -3.89 -10.34
CA LEU A 65 3.81 -3.13 -9.12
C LEU A 65 3.05 -1.80 -9.17
N ALA A 66 2.11 -1.61 -8.26
CA ALA A 66 1.42 -0.34 -8.08
C ALA A 66 2.31 0.71 -7.38
N GLY A 67 3.24 0.25 -6.55
CA GLY A 67 4.21 1.07 -5.85
C GLY A 67 5.26 0.24 -5.12
N TRP A 68 6.37 0.88 -4.75
CA TRP A 68 7.37 0.24 -3.91
C TRP A 68 8.22 1.26 -3.16
N GLN A 69 8.74 0.85 -2.03
CA GLN A 69 9.69 1.59 -1.20
C GLN A 69 10.74 0.62 -0.66
N ALA A 70 11.98 1.06 -0.56
CA ALA A 70 13.04 0.31 0.09
C ALA A 70 14.06 1.26 0.74
N GLY A 71 14.62 0.83 1.85
CA GLY A 71 15.62 1.63 2.56
C GLY A 71 16.33 0.86 3.66
N PRO A 72 17.46 1.40 4.15
CA PRO A 72 18.10 0.88 5.33
C PRO A 72 17.25 1.14 6.57
N LYS A 73 17.51 0.39 7.64
CA LYS A 73 16.90 0.68 8.94
C LYS A 73 17.28 2.09 9.40
N VAL A 74 16.34 2.74 10.09
CA VAL A 74 16.58 4.06 10.71
C VAL A 74 16.53 3.88 12.22
N ASP A 75 17.56 4.38 12.91
CA ASP A 75 17.51 4.47 14.36
C ASP A 75 16.68 5.69 14.78
N THR A 76 15.52 5.42 15.34
CA THR A 76 14.61 6.46 15.84
C THR A 76 14.73 6.68 17.35
N GLY A 77 15.63 5.96 18.03
CA GLY A 77 15.76 5.97 19.49
C GLY A 77 14.58 5.32 20.24
N ARG A 78 13.63 4.67 19.55
CA ARG A 78 12.46 4.02 20.18
C ARG A 78 12.78 2.56 20.53
N PRO A 79 12.74 2.16 21.81
CA PRO A 79 13.09 0.79 22.23
C PRO A 79 12.21 -0.32 21.62
N GLN A 80 10.97 0.02 21.21
CA GLN A 80 10.02 -0.94 20.63
C GLN A 80 10.26 -1.22 19.15
N VAL A 81 11.11 -0.42 18.48
CA VAL A 81 11.39 -0.59 17.05
C VAL A 81 12.35 -1.75 16.84
N GLN A 82 11.96 -2.69 15.99
CA GLN A 82 12.82 -3.80 15.60
C GLN A 82 13.99 -3.27 14.77
N ALA A 83 15.22 -3.64 15.15
CA ALA A 83 16.44 -3.12 14.52
C ALA A 83 17.37 -4.23 13.99
N TRP A 84 16.88 -5.47 13.91
CA TRP A 84 17.68 -6.63 13.47
C TRP A 84 17.96 -6.64 11.96
N TYR A 85 17.09 -6.02 11.15
CA TYR A 85 17.23 -6.03 9.68
C TYR A 85 18.22 -4.98 9.17
N THR A 86 18.74 -5.21 7.97
CA THR A 86 19.62 -4.27 7.24
C THR A 86 18.81 -3.42 6.26
N VAL A 87 17.88 -4.04 5.55
CA VAL A 87 17.03 -3.42 4.52
C VAL A 87 15.57 -3.77 4.77
N GLY A 88 14.71 -2.77 4.75
CA GLY A 88 13.26 -2.91 4.71
C GLY A 88 12.73 -2.61 3.31
N ILE A 89 11.75 -3.39 2.86
CA ILE A 89 11.15 -3.31 1.53
C ILE A 89 9.64 -3.35 1.70
N VAL A 90 8.94 -2.49 0.99
CA VAL A 90 7.47 -2.54 0.85
C VAL A 90 7.14 -2.51 -0.63
N THR A 91 6.36 -3.45 -1.09
CA THR A 91 5.78 -3.46 -2.43
C THR A 91 4.27 -3.47 -2.36
N GLU A 92 3.62 -2.77 -3.29
CA GLU A 92 2.17 -2.57 -3.33
C GLU A 92 1.60 -3.12 -4.62
N PHE A 93 0.44 -3.76 -4.52
CA PHE A 93 -0.29 -4.34 -5.66
C PHE A 93 -1.75 -3.94 -5.58
N ASP A 94 -2.37 -3.66 -6.72
CA ASP A 94 -3.79 -3.33 -6.78
C ASP A 94 -4.67 -4.55 -6.50
N THR A 95 -4.17 -5.76 -6.84
CA THR A 95 -4.90 -7.02 -6.65
C THR A 95 -4.00 -8.15 -6.13
N VAL A 96 -4.60 -9.20 -5.60
CA VAL A 96 -3.90 -10.44 -5.23
C VAL A 96 -3.32 -11.15 -6.46
N GLU A 97 -3.98 -11.02 -7.60
CA GLU A 97 -3.54 -11.56 -8.88
C GLU A 97 -2.26 -10.88 -9.36
N ASP A 98 -2.14 -9.56 -9.22
CA ASP A 98 -0.91 -8.81 -9.53
C ASP A 98 0.24 -9.24 -8.61
N TYR A 99 -0.05 -9.43 -7.31
CA TYR A 99 0.93 -9.95 -6.37
C TYR A 99 1.44 -11.34 -6.76
N LYS A 100 0.55 -12.26 -7.15
CA LYS A 100 0.94 -13.59 -7.67
C LYS A 100 1.78 -13.48 -8.94
N ALA A 101 1.38 -12.60 -9.88
CA ALA A 101 2.12 -12.37 -11.11
C ALA A 101 3.54 -11.80 -10.83
N TYR A 102 3.67 -10.91 -9.85
CA TYR A 102 4.97 -10.42 -9.38
C TYR A 102 5.87 -11.55 -8.86
N LEU A 103 5.35 -12.45 -8.02
CA LEU A 103 6.13 -13.57 -7.48
C LEU A 103 6.70 -14.48 -8.58
N GLU A 104 5.96 -14.63 -9.69
CA GLU A 104 6.36 -15.43 -10.85
C GLU A 104 7.20 -14.64 -11.89
N HIS A 105 7.29 -13.32 -11.73
CA HIS A 105 7.97 -12.48 -12.71
C HIS A 105 9.48 -12.78 -12.78
N PRO A 106 10.07 -12.92 -13.99
CA PRO A 106 11.50 -13.29 -14.15
C PRO A 106 12.46 -12.34 -13.45
N ARG A 107 12.17 -11.03 -13.44
CA ARG A 107 13.00 -10.03 -12.75
C ARG A 107 12.98 -10.21 -11.22
N HIS A 108 11.82 -10.53 -10.65
CA HIS A 108 11.72 -10.85 -9.23
C HIS A 108 12.48 -12.12 -8.87
N LYS A 109 12.29 -13.21 -9.64
CA LYS A 109 13.00 -14.47 -9.42
C LYS A 109 14.52 -14.30 -9.49
N ALA A 110 15.01 -13.59 -10.51
CA ALA A 110 16.44 -13.31 -10.66
C ALA A 110 17.01 -12.47 -9.49
N LEU A 111 16.24 -11.47 -9.00
CA LEU A 111 16.61 -10.67 -7.84
C LEU A 111 16.73 -11.54 -6.58
N VAL A 112 15.72 -12.37 -6.33
CA VAL A 112 15.72 -13.29 -5.18
C VAL A 112 16.86 -14.31 -5.27
N GLU A 113 17.08 -14.93 -6.43
CA GLU A 113 18.16 -15.89 -6.66
C GLU A 113 19.53 -15.26 -6.38
N LYS A 114 19.75 -14.02 -6.83
CA LYS A 114 20.99 -13.28 -6.61
C LYS A 114 21.25 -12.99 -5.14
N TRP A 115 20.22 -12.56 -4.41
CA TRP A 115 20.41 -11.99 -3.06
C TRP A 115 20.12 -12.96 -1.92
N LYS A 116 19.25 -13.96 -2.10
CA LYS A 116 18.92 -14.95 -1.08
C LYS A 116 20.14 -15.63 -0.43
N PRO A 117 21.23 -15.97 -1.15
CA PRO A 117 22.45 -16.53 -0.53
C PRO A 117 23.16 -15.57 0.44
N ARG A 118 22.84 -14.27 0.38
CA ARG A 118 23.41 -13.22 1.24
C ARG A 118 22.52 -12.85 2.42
N TRP A 119 21.38 -13.53 2.58
CA TRP A 119 20.46 -13.28 3.69
C TRP A 119 20.80 -14.16 4.88
N LYS A 120 21.11 -13.53 6.01
CA LYS A 120 21.18 -14.20 7.31
C LYS A 120 19.79 -14.54 7.86
N ARG A 121 18.86 -13.57 7.65
CA ARG A 121 17.46 -13.65 8.11
C ARG A 121 16.58 -12.87 7.16
N SER A 122 15.37 -13.36 6.93
CA SER A 122 14.30 -12.59 6.29
C SER A 122 12.96 -12.88 6.93
N GLU A 123 12.13 -11.85 7.02
CA GLU A 123 10.73 -11.97 7.44
C GLU A 123 9.85 -11.25 6.43
N MET A 124 8.70 -11.84 6.14
CA MET A 124 7.75 -11.38 5.14
C MET A 124 6.38 -11.25 5.77
N PHE A 125 5.67 -10.17 5.44
CA PHE A 125 4.33 -9.87 5.94
C PHE A 125 3.47 -9.40 4.79
N ASP A 126 2.32 -10.06 4.59
CA ASP A 126 1.33 -9.68 3.60
C ASP A 126 0.08 -9.20 4.32
N PHE A 127 -0.42 -8.02 3.97
CA PHE A 127 -1.67 -7.52 4.51
C PHE A 127 -2.46 -6.72 3.48
N GLY A 128 -3.77 -6.71 3.65
CA GLY A 128 -4.64 -5.90 2.82
C GLY A 128 -4.61 -4.43 3.25
N SER A 129 -4.47 -3.53 2.31
CA SER A 129 -4.56 -2.10 2.58
C SER A 129 -5.91 -1.54 2.15
N ILE A 130 -6.42 -0.59 2.95
CA ILE A 130 -7.51 0.30 2.53
C ILE A 130 -6.92 1.50 1.80
N ALA A 131 -7.46 1.84 0.63
CA ALA A 131 -7.06 3.08 -0.03
C ALA A 131 -7.46 4.27 0.85
N THR A 132 -6.49 4.98 1.38
CA THR A 132 -6.73 6.30 1.97
C THR A 132 -6.71 7.31 0.83
N THR A 133 -7.86 7.92 0.51
CA THR A 133 -7.88 9.15 -0.28
C THR A 133 -7.21 10.22 0.57
N THR A 134 -5.97 10.55 0.28
CA THR A 134 -5.36 11.79 0.75
C THR A 134 -6.16 12.90 0.07
N GLY A 135 -7.04 13.57 0.83
CA GLY A 135 -7.71 14.77 0.35
C GLY A 135 -6.62 15.76 -0.05
N GLY A 136 -6.50 16.02 -1.35
CA GLY A 136 -5.69 17.12 -1.84
C GLY A 136 -6.25 18.42 -1.27
N ASN A 137 -5.39 19.16 -0.65
CA ASN A 137 -5.62 20.53 -0.21
C ASN A 137 -5.46 21.45 -1.41
#